data_96c83afca00f9d989c96ef5727de551d
#
_entry.id   96c83afca00f9d989c96ef5727de551d
#
_cell.length_a   1.000
_cell.length_b   1.000
_cell.length_c   1.000
_cell.angle_alpha   90.00
_cell.angle_beta   90.00
_cell.angle_gamma   90.00
#
_symmetry.space_group_name_H-M   'P 1'
#
loop_
_entity.id
_entity.type
_entity.pdbx_description
1 polymer ?
#
loop_
_entity_poly.entity_id
_entity_poly.type
_entity_poly.pdbx_seq_one_letter_code
_entity_poly.pdbx_strand_id
1 'polypeptide(L)'
;MKDLLRSICQKILGYHNYLYVFALFSIRRIRWGGGHEKEFLYFMDMIPDEKGIVLDIGANIGVMAVSIAVKRRKATVFAFEPIPDNQHTIEKVVKHYRLSNVQLFRTALGDEAGEIRMVVPVVGNSNMQGLSHVVEAGRSTDEGRVFTVPVQRLDAIPELVAAENISAIKIDVENFEYYVLKGAQALLEKHKPVIYCELWNNERRKLCLDYMQGLGYAARIFDNGRLVDFAGQEGINFFFIPKS
;
A
#
# COMPACT_ATOMS: atom_id res chain seq x y z
N MET A 1 4.17 26.38 -2.52
CA MET A 1 2.71 26.63 -2.69
C MET A 1 1.84 25.48 -2.21
N LYS A 2 2.09 24.23 -2.65
CA LYS A 2 1.32 23.04 -2.21
C LYS A 2 1.38 22.80 -0.69
N ASP A 3 2.57 22.93 -0.07
CA ASP A 3 2.74 22.69 1.38
C ASP A 3 2.09 23.77 2.24
N LEU A 4 2.11 25.04 1.78
CA LEU A 4 1.40 26.13 2.44
C LEU A 4 -0.13 25.90 2.43
N LEU A 5 -0.68 25.50 1.28
CA LEU A 5 -2.10 25.18 1.16
C LEU A 5 -2.49 24.00 2.06
N ARG A 6 -1.67 22.94 2.10
CA ARG A 6 -1.84 21.80 3.02
C ARG A 6 -1.87 22.26 4.48
N SER A 7 -0.89 23.07 4.90
CA SER A 7 -0.83 23.61 6.26
C SER A 7 -2.07 24.40 6.63
N ILE A 8 -2.53 25.27 5.74
CA ILE A 8 -3.77 26.07 5.94
C ILE A 8 -4.97 25.15 6.08
N CYS A 9 -5.13 24.16 5.18
CA CYS A 9 -6.23 23.19 5.24
C CYS A 9 -6.21 22.37 6.54
N GLN A 10 -5.02 21.90 6.97
CA GLN A 10 -4.89 21.17 8.25
C GLN A 10 -5.25 22.03 9.45
N LYS A 11 -4.92 23.33 9.45
CA LYS A 11 -5.29 24.26 10.53
C LYS A 11 -6.78 24.57 10.57
N ILE A 12 -7.42 24.78 9.41
CA ILE A 12 -8.84 25.14 9.32
C ILE A 12 -9.74 23.94 9.63
N LEU A 13 -9.47 22.78 9.03
CA LEU A 13 -10.30 21.58 9.16
C LEU A 13 -9.96 20.73 10.39
N GLY A 14 -8.77 20.94 10.96
CA GLY A 14 -8.13 19.99 11.85
C GLY A 14 -7.58 18.78 11.08
N TYR A 15 -6.51 18.16 11.61
CA TYR A 15 -5.74 17.14 10.90
C TYR A 15 -6.58 15.95 10.42
N HIS A 16 -7.41 15.37 11.30
CA HIS A 16 -8.24 14.21 10.94
C HIS A 16 -9.31 14.50 9.88
N ASN A 17 -9.96 15.68 9.94
CA ASN A 17 -10.93 16.04 8.93
C ASN A 17 -10.26 16.37 7.58
N TYR A 18 -9.07 16.98 7.63
CA TYR A 18 -8.27 17.18 6.43
C TYR A 18 -7.94 15.85 5.75
N LEU A 19 -7.45 14.83 6.48
CA LEU A 19 -7.18 13.51 5.93
C LEU A 19 -8.41 12.89 5.28
N TYR A 20 -9.55 12.97 5.95
CA TYR A 20 -10.81 12.45 5.44
C TYR A 20 -11.25 13.14 4.15
N VAL A 21 -11.26 14.48 4.11
CA VAL A 21 -11.63 15.24 2.92
C VAL A 21 -10.68 14.96 1.76
N PHE A 22 -9.38 14.88 2.06
CA PHE A 22 -8.35 14.57 1.07
C PHE A 22 -8.51 13.15 0.50
N ALA A 23 -8.83 12.17 1.35
CA ALA A 23 -9.12 10.80 0.91
C ALA A 23 -10.34 10.76 -0.03
N LEU A 24 -11.45 11.41 0.33
CA LEU A 24 -12.64 11.48 -0.51
C LEU A 24 -12.37 12.13 -1.88
N PHE A 25 -11.60 13.22 -1.87
CA PHE A 25 -11.19 13.89 -3.11
C PHE A 25 -10.34 12.98 -3.98
N SER A 26 -9.33 12.31 -3.40
CA SER A 26 -8.42 11.41 -4.11
C SER A 26 -9.15 10.20 -4.71
N ILE A 27 -10.05 9.56 -3.95
CA ILE A 27 -10.87 8.45 -4.45
C ILE A 27 -11.76 8.89 -5.63
N ARG A 28 -12.41 10.07 -5.52
CA ARG A 28 -13.20 10.60 -6.64
C ARG A 28 -12.37 10.85 -7.87
N ARG A 29 -11.17 11.45 -7.70
CA ARG A 29 -10.24 11.72 -8.80
C ARG A 29 -9.82 10.44 -9.53
N ILE A 30 -9.48 9.36 -8.80
CA ILE A 30 -9.17 8.04 -9.37
C ILE A 30 -10.38 7.52 -10.15
N ARG A 31 -11.58 7.56 -9.58
CA ARG A 31 -12.80 7.04 -10.23
C ARG A 31 -13.16 7.77 -11.54
N TRP A 32 -12.79 9.03 -11.68
CA TRP A 32 -13.02 9.81 -12.91
C TRP A 32 -11.85 9.73 -13.91
N GLY A 33 -10.86 8.84 -13.66
CA GLY A 33 -9.69 8.67 -14.53
C GLY A 33 -8.74 9.87 -14.53
N GLY A 34 -8.89 10.77 -13.55
CA GLY A 34 -8.04 11.93 -13.39
C GLY A 34 -6.82 11.63 -12.53
N GLY A 35 -5.64 12.12 -12.95
CA GLY A 35 -4.42 12.04 -12.17
C GLY A 35 -3.33 11.15 -12.79
N HIS A 36 -2.22 11.01 -12.07
CA HIS A 36 -1.06 10.22 -12.48
C HIS A 36 -1.18 8.72 -12.16
N GLU A 37 -2.37 8.26 -11.75
CA GLU A 37 -2.64 6.91 -11.23
C GLU A 37 -2.98 5.89 -12.35
N LYS A 38 -2.48 6.08 -13.58
CA LYS A 38 -2.78 5.18 -14.72
C LYS A 38 -2.36 3.74 -14.44
N GLU A 39 -1.21 3.57 -13.79
CA GLU A 39 -0.65 2.27 -13.42
C GLU A 39 -1.53 1.56 -12.41
N PHE A 40 -1.99 2.27 -11.38
CA PHE A 40 -2.92 1.73 -10.41
C PHE A 40 -4.30 1.39 -11.02
N LEU A 41 -4.80 2.22 -11.95
CA LEU A 41 -6.03 1.90 -12.69
C LEU A 41 -5.87 0.61 -13.50
N TYR A 42 -4.72 0.45 -14.17
CA TYR A 42 -4.38 -0.76 -14.90
C TYR A 42 -4.30 -1.98 -13.97
N PHE A 43 -3.63 -1.84 -12.81
CA PHE A 43 -3.60 -2.89 -11.79
C PHE A 43 -5.02 -3.29 -11.35
N MET A 44 -5.89 -2.33 -11.06
CA MET A 44 -7.28 -2.63 -10.69
C MET A 44 -8.02 -3.40 -11.79
N ASP A 45 -7.69 -3.16 -13.07
CA ASP A 45 -8.31 -3.89 -14.19
C ASP A 45 -7.83 -5.35 -14.27
N MET A 46 -6.62 -5.64 -13.79
CA MET A 46 -6.09 -7.01 -13.70
C MET A 46 -6.71 -7.84 -12.58
N ILE A 47 -7.30 -7.21 -11.55
CA ILE A 47 -7.95 -7.93 -10.44
C ILE A 47 -9.22 -8.62 -10.95
N PRO A 48 -9.38 -9.95 -10.80
CA PRO A 48 -10.59 -10.64 -11.20
C PRO A 48 -11.85 -10.14 -10.45
N ASP A 49 -13.01 -10.10 -11.11
CA ASP A 49 -14.29 -9.77 -10.46
C ASP A 49 -14.97 -11.03 -9.92
N GLU A 50 -14.28 -11.69 -9.01
CA GLU A 50 -14.72 -12.93 -8.36
C GLU A 50 -14.48 -12.90 -6.85
N LYS A 51 -14.95 -13.93 -6.14
CA LYS A 51 -14.64 -14.07 -4.72
C LYS A 51 -13.16 -14.35 -4.53
N GLY A 52 -12.54 -13.65 -3.61
CA GLY A 52 -11.12 -13.74 -3.30
C GLY A 52 -10.69 -12.60 -2.42
N ILE A 53 -9.44 -12.62 -2.03
CA ILE A 53 -8.83 -11.58 -1.20
C ILE A 53 -7.89 -10.76 -2.05
N VAL A 54 -7.94 -9.44 -1.86
CA VAL A 54 -6.97 -8.47 -2.39
C VAL A 54 -6.32 -7.78 -1.20
N LEU A 55 -4.99 -7.71 -1.19
CA LEU A 55 -4.25 -7.04 -0.12
C LEU A 55 -3.85 -5.63 -0.57
N ASP A 56 -4.12 -4.64 0.28
CA ASP A 56 -3.57 -3.27 0.18
C ASP A 56 -2.63 -3.05 1.37
N ILE A 57 -1.34 -3.19 1.13
CA ILE A 57 -0.28 -3.11 2.14
C ILE A 57 0.32 -1.70 2.08
N GLY A 58 0.29 -1.00 3.24
CA GLY A 58 0.52 0.43 3.30
C GLY A 58 -0.71 1.18 2.79
N ALA A 59 -1.90 0.86 3.34
CA ALA A 59 -3.17 1.41 2.88
C ALA A 59 -3.31 2.93 3.13
N ASN A 60 -2.45 3.51 3.97
CA ASN A 60 -2.43 4.93 4.28
C ASN A 60 -3.84 5.42 4.69
N ILE A 61 -4.39 6.43 4.04
CA ILE A 61 -5.75 6.94 4.31
C ILE A 61 -6.86 6.19 3.55
N GLY A 62 -6.57 5.02 2.99
CA GLY A 62 -7.53 4.09 2.38
C GLY A 62 -7.95 4.40 0.95
N VAL A 63 -7.22 5.26 0.25
CA VAL A 63 -7.59 5.67 -1.13
C VAL A 63 -7.62 4.48 -2.08
N MET A 64 -6.58 3.65 -2.06
CA MET A 64 -6.47 2.49 -2.95
C MET A 64 -7.37 1.35 -2.50
N ALA A 65 -7.38 0.99 -1.20
CA ALA A 65 -8.28 -0.02 -0.65
C ALA A 65 -9.75 0.22 -1.00
N VAL A 66 -10.23 1.45 -0.78
CA VAL A 66 -11.62 1.83 -1.08
C VAL A 66 -11.89 1.83 -2.59
N SER A 67 -10.95 2.28 -3.41
CA SER A 67 -11.10 2.26 -4.86
C SER A 67 -11.22 0.83 -5.40
N ILE A 68 -10.39 -0.10 -4.92
CA ILE A 68 -10.47 -1.53 -5.23
C ILE A 68 -11.82 -2.09 -4.77
N ALA A 69 -12.20 -1.87 -3.51
CA ALA A 69 -13.44 -2.40 -2.93
C ALA A 69 -14.72 -1.91 -3.64
N VAL A 70 -14.71 -0.67 -4.13
CA VAL A 70 -15.81 -0.12 -4.93
C VAL A 70 -15.88 -0.78 -6.30
N LYS A 71 -14.72 -1.02 -6.95
CA LYS A 71 -14.64 -1.60 -8.30
C LYS A 71 -14.85 -3.11 -8.31
N ARG A 72 -14.36 -3.82 -7.29
CA ARG A 72 -14.38 -5.29 -7.16
C ARG A 72 -15.25 -5.72 -5.97
N ARG A 73 -16.55 -5.62 -6.16
CA ARG A 73 -17.56 -5.85 -5.10
C ARG A 73 -17.60 -7.28 -4.55
N LYS A 74 -17.15 -8.25 -5.32
CA LYS A 74 -17.10 -9.65 -4.91
C LYS A 74 -15.85 -10.00 -4.13
N ALA A 75 -14.76 -9.25 -4.31
CA ALA A 75 -13.52 -9.43 -3.57
C ALA A 75 -13.61 -8.79 -2.18
N THR A 76 -12.93 -9.37 -1.21
CA THR A 76 -12.67 -8.76 0.10
C THR A 76 -11.30 -8.08 0.06
N VAL A 77 -11.24 -6.82 0.44
CA VAL A 77 -9.98 -6.07 0.52
C VAL A 77 -9.48 -6.09 1.95
N PHE A 78 -8.28 -6.62 2.17
CA PHE A 78 -7.57 -6.54 3.44
C PHE A 78 -6.59 -5.37 3.38
N ALA A 79 -6.88 -4.33 4.16
CA ALA A 79 -6.10 -3.11 4.24
C ALA A 79 -5.19 -3.15 5.46
N PHE A 80 -3.87 -3.05 5.24
CA PHE A 80 -2.86 -3.06 6.30
C PHE A 80 -2.31 -1.65 6.50
N GLU A 81 -2.51 -1.09 7.69
CA GLU A 81 -2.07 0.27 8.01
C GLU A 81 -1.71 0.36 9.49
N PRO A 82 -0.44 0.65 9.84
CA PRO A 82 0.00 0.71 11.23
C PRO A 82 -0.31 2.03 11.95
N ILE A 83 -0.46 3.17 11.23
CA ILE A 83 -0.57 4.50 11.83
C ILE A 83 -2.01 4.79 12.27
N PRO A 84 -2.28 5.11 13.56
CA PRO A 84 -3.63 5.29 14.09
C PRO A 84 -4.46 6.38 13.39
N ASP A 85 -3.84 7.51 13.03
CA ASP A 85 -4.53 8.62 12.35
C ASP A 85 -5.05 8.20 10.95
N ASN A 86 -4.26 7.36 10.26
CA ASN A 86 -4.64 6.79 8.96
C ASN A 86 -5.76 5.75 9.11
N GLN A 87 -5.64 4.86 10.11
CA GLN A 87 -6.66 3.84 10.43
C GLN A 87 -8.03 4.49 10.65
N HIS A 88 -8.08 5.55 11.47
CA HIS A 88 -9.30 6.30 11.72
C HIS A 88 -9.89 6.89 10.41
N THR A 89 -9.01 7.35 9.52
CA THR A 89 -9.45 7.87 8.22
C THR A 89 -10.02 6.77 7.33
N ILE A 90 -9.35 5.60 7.26
CA ILE A 90 -9.84 4.41 6.53
C ILE A 90 -11.26 4.06 7.00
N GLU A 91 -11.49 3.95 8.30
CA GLU A 91 -12.81 3.61 8.86
C GLU A 91 -13.89 4.60 8.45
N LYS A 92 -13.58 5.92 8.52
CA LYS A 92 -14.51 6.96 8.08
C LYS A 92 -14.84 6.86 6.59
N VAL A 93 -13.84 6.60 5.75
CA VAL A 93 -14.04 6.51 4.30
C VAL A 93 -14.80 5.23 3.92
N VAL A 94 -14.46 4.08 4.52
CA VAL A 94 -15.18 2.82 4.36
C VAL A 94 -16.65 2.97 4.73
N LYS A 95 -16.95 3.64 5.86
CA LYS A 95 -18.31 3.96 6.29
C LYS A 95 -19.02 4.90 5.31
N HIS A 96 -18.34 5.94 4.81
CA HIS A 96 -18.89 6.89 3.84
C HIS A 96 -19.35 6.18 2.56
N TYR A 97 -18.54 5.26 2.02
CA TYR A 97 -18.87 4.48 0.83
C TYR A 97 -19.76 3.26 1.12
N ARG A 98 -20.15 3.05 2.39
CA ARG A 98 -20.99 1.91 2.84
C ARG A 98 -20.43 0.57 2.38
N LEU A 99 -19.12 0.38 2.52
CA LEU A 99 -18.44 -0.85 2.11
C LEU A 99 -18.47 -1.88 3.24
N SER A 100 -18.86 -3.11 2.90
CA SER A 100 -18.80 -4.28 3.78
C SER A 100 -17.69 -5.27 3.41
N ASN A 101 -16.97 -4.97 2.33
CA ASN A 101 -15.92 -5.82 1.78
C ASN A 101 -14.51 -5.24 2.00
N VAL A 102 -14.31 -4.44 3.05
CA VAL A 102 -12.99 -3.96 3.50
C VAL A 102 -12.78 -4.38 4.93
N GLN A 103 -11.66 -5.03 5.21
CA GLN A 103 -11.19 -5.37 6.55
C GLN A 103 -9.87 -4.66 6.84
N LEU A 104 -9.81 -3.93 7.95
CA LEU A 104 -8.63 -3.17 8.37
C LEU A 104 -7.81 -3.98 9.38
N PHE A 105 -6.52 -4.19 9.07
CA PHE A 105 -5.52 -4.75 9.95
C PHE A 105 -4.59 -3.63 10.45
N ARG A 106 -4.54 -3.45 11.78
CA ARG A 106 -3.80 -2.37 12.44
C ARG A 106 -2.37 -2.81 12.78
N THR A 107 -1.61 -3.14 11.77
CA THR A 107 -0.26 -3.67 11.90
C THR A 107 0.60 -3.28 10.72
N ALA A 108 1.89 -3.13 10.95
CA ALA A 108 2.89 -3.16 9.89
C ALA A 108 3.15 -4.61 9.48
N LEU A 109 3.77 -4.79 8.33
CA LEU A 109 4.16 -6.11 7.82
C LEU A 109 5.67 -6.16 7.59
N GLY A 110 6.26 -7.32 7.85
CA GLY A 110 7.68 -7.57 7.69
C GLY A 110 7.99 -9.06 7.68
N ASP A 111 9.27 -9.42 7.73
CA ASP A 111 9.75 -10.82 7.72
C ASP A 111 9.86 -11.43 9.14
N GLU A 112 9.73 -10.62 10.18
CA GLU A 112 9.72 -11.04 11.58
C GLU A 112 8.56 -10.38 12.33
N ALA A 113 8.00 -11.09 13.33
CA ALA A 113 6.98 -10.54 14.20
C ALA A 113 7.62 -9.76 15.36
N GLY A 114 6.96 -8.70 15.81
CA GLY A 114 7.45 -7.88 16.94
C GLY A 114 6.86 -6.49 16.92
N GLU A 115 7.67 -5.49 17.24
CA GLU A 115 7.33 -4.08 17.17
C GLU A 115 8.40 -3.31 16.39
N ILE A 116 7.95 -2.32 15.64
CA ILE A 116 8.84 -1.38 14.94
C ILE A 116 8.46 0.04 15.25
N ARG A 117 9.45 0.94 15.13
CA ARG A 117 9.23 2.37 15.25
C ARG A 117 9.03 2.96 13.86
N MET A 118 7.95 3.71 13.69
CA MET A 118 7.66 4.45 12.46
C MET A 118 7.60 5.94 12.74
N VAL A 119 8.01 6.75 11.79
CA VAL A 119 7.90 8.21 11.87
C VAL A 119 6.94 8.72 10.79
N VAL A 120 6.08 9.64 11.18
CA VAL A 120 5.29 10.49 10.27
C VAL A 120 6.01 11.82 10.19
N PRO A 121 6.71 12.13 9.09
CA PRO A 121 7.49 13.37 9.00
C PRO A 121 6.60 14.61 9.12
N VAL A 122 7.15 15.66 9.71
CA VAL A 122 6.55 16.99 9.78
C VAL A 122 7.39 17.93 8.94
N VAL A 123 6.84 18.44 7.84
CA VAL A 123 7.50 19.42 6.98
C VAL A 123 6.86 20.78 7.21
N GLY A 124 7.64 21.72 7.73
CA GLY A 124 7.11 22.99 8.21
C GLY A 124 6.10 22.76 9.35
N ASN A 125 4.84 23.11 9.14
CA ASN A 125 3.73 22.88 10.10
C ASN A 125 2.72 21.82 9.64
N SER A 126 3.12 20.89 8.75
CA SER A 126 2.22 19.90 8.16
C SER A 126 2.72 18.48 8.41
N ASN A 127 1.82 17.61 8.88
CA ASN A 127 2.10 16.17 8.93
C ASN A 127 2.06 15.58 7.52
N MET A 128 3.08 14.78 7.18
CA MET A 128 3.27 14.15 5.87
C MET A 128 2.99 12.65 5.95
N GLN A 129 1.72 12.28 6.18
CA GLN A 129 1.30 10.88 6.37
C GLN A 129 1.67 9.95 5.21
N GLY A 130 1.74 10.47 3.98
CA GLY A 130 2.15 9.71 2.80
C GLY A 130 3.64 9.38 2.73
N LEU A 131 4.45 9.89 3.66
CA LEU A 131 5.89 9.63 3.77
C LEU A 131 6.23 8.91 5.08
N SER A 132 5.25 8.23 5.69
CA SER A 132 5.47 7.48 6.93
C SER A 132 6.35 6.27 6.65
N HIS A 133 7.49 6.16 7.33
CA HIS A 133 8.47 5.10 7.10
C HIS A 133 9.02 4.51 8.41
N VAL A 134 9.64 3.35 8.30
CA VAL A 134 10.30 2.67 9.43
C VAL A 134 11.56 3.43 9.81
N VAL A 135 11.75 3.66 11.12
CA VAL A 135 12.96 4.28 11.66
C VAL A 135 14.08 3.25 11.71
N GLU A 136 15.09 3.42 10.84
CA GLU A 136 16.27 2.57 10.87
C GLU A 136 17.15 2.86 12.09
N ALA A 137 17.82 1.83 12.61
CA ALA A 137 18.73 1.99 13.74
C ALA A 137 19.82 3.03 13.41
N GLY A 138 19.97 4.03 14.29
CA GLY A 138 20.98 5.09 14.15
C GLY A 138 20.54 6.33 13.35
N ARG A 139 19.31 6.35 12.81
CA ARG A 139 18.73 7.58 12.23
C ARG A 139 18.01 8.43 13.26
N SER A 140 18.13 9.75 13.14
CA SER A 140 17.41 10.72 13.97
C SER A 140 15.90 10.63 13.69
N THR A 141 15.10 10.74 14.76
CA THR A 141 13.62 10.82 14.69
C THR A 141 13.11 12.24 14.87
N ASP A 142 14.01 13.25 14.83
CA ASP A 142 13.71 14.63 15.23
C ASP A 142 12.76 15.37 14.27
N GLU A 143 12.42 14.76 13.15
CA GLU A 143 11.66 15.42 12.09
C GLU A 143 10.16 15.01 12.04
N GLY A 144 9.62 14.32 13.07
CA GLY A 144 8.23 13.87 12.99
C GLY A 144 7.64 13.26 14.25
N ARG A 145 6.39 12.81 14.11
CA ARG A 145 5.68 12.06 15.15
C ARG A 145 6.08 10.59 15.06
N VAL A 146 6.61 10.05 16.15
CA VAL A 146 7.05 8.64 16.24
C VAL A 146 5.94 7.77 16.82
N PHE A 147 5.73 6.61 16.21
CA PHE A 147 4.79 5.57 16.65
C PHE A 147 5.53 4.25 16.82
N THR A 148 5.31 3.55 17.92
CA THR A 148 5.66 2.14 18.05
C THR A 148 4.45 1.32 17.63
N VAL A 149 4.61 0.46 16.65
CA VAL A 149 3.52 -0.29 16.04
C VAL A 149 3.87 -1.78 15.95
N PRO A 150 2.86 -2.67 16.07
CA PRO A 150 3.09 -4.09 15.87
C PRO A 150 3.49 -4.37 14.43
N VAL A 151 4.35 -5.37 14.24
CA VAL A 151 4.71 -5.93 12.93
C VAL A 151 4.43 -7.42 12.92
N GLN A 152 3.90 -7.91 11.81
CA GLN A 152 3.57 -9.32 11.61
C GLN A 152 4.07 -9.81 10.25
N ARG A 153 4.19 -11.13 10.11
CA ARG A 153 4.40 -11.77 8.81
C ARG A 153 3.05 -12.05 8.16
N LEU A 154 2.93 -11.83 6.87
CA LEU A 154 1.71 -12.22 6.11
C LEU A 154 1.43 -13.70 6.24
N ASP A 155 2.47 -14.53 6.19
CA ASP A 155 2.39 -15.99 6.32
C ASP A 155 1.91 -16.47 7.71
N ALA A 156 1.83 -15.58 8.71
CA ALA A 156 1.39 -15.88 10.07
C ALA A 156 -0.02 -15.37 10.41
N ILE A 157 -0.66 -14.64 9.48
CA ILE A 157 -2.01 -14.10 9.69
C ILE A 157 -3.05 -15.20 9.43
N PRO A 158 -3.85 -15.61 10.43
CA PRO A 158 -4.74 -16.75 10.31
C PRO A 158 -5.71 -16.66 9.14
N GLU A 159 -6.26 -15.49 8.87
CA GLU A 159 -7.20 -15.25 7.77
C GLU A 159 -6.55 -15.46 6.40
N LEU A 160 -5.25 -15.17 6.26
CA LEU A 160 -4.49 -15.37 5.03
C LEU A 160 -4.01 -16.81 4.87
N VAL A 161 -3.63 -17.47 5.97
CA VAL A 161 -3.26 -18.89 5.98
C VAL A 161 -4.46 -19.74 5.54
N ALA A 162 -5.67 -19.40 6.02
CA ALA A 162 -6.92 -20.07 5.69
C ALA A 162 -7.50 -19.66 4.32
N ALA A 163 -6.93 -18.67 3.66
CA ALA A 163 -7.47 -18.18 2.39
C ALA A 163 -7.41 -19.23 1.28
N GLU A 164 -8.51 -19.34 0.53
CA GLU A 164 -8.57 -20.18 -0.67
C GLU A 164 -7.97 -19.49 -1.89
N ASN A 165 -8.17 -18.16 -2.02
CA ASN A 165 -7.69 -17.37 -3.14
C ASN A 165 -7.26 -15.96 -2.70
N ILE A 166 -5.99 -15.63 -2.95
CA ILE A 166 -5.45 -14.27 -2.86
C ILE A 166 -5.05 -13.89 -4.29
N SER A 167 -5.86 -13.03 -4.92
CA SER A 167 -5.74 -12.76 -6.35
C SER A 167 -4.79 -11.63 -6.69
N ALA A 168 -4.64 -10.64 -5.79
CA ALA A 168 -3.79 -9.49 -6.05
C ALA A 168 -3.26 -8.87 -4.75
N ILE A 169 -2.11 -8.22 -4.84
CA ILE A 169 -1.47 -7.49 -3.73
C ILE A 169 -0.96 -6.14 -4.24
N LYS A 170 -1.30 -5.05 -3.54
CA LYS A 170 -0.61 -3.76 -3.67
C LYS A 170 0.35 -3.62 -2.49
N ILE A 171 1.59 -3.17 -2.74
CA ILE A 171 2.61 -2.91 -1.72
C ILE A 171 3.21 -1.53 -1.94
N ASP A 172 3.14 -0.69 -0.90
CA ASP A 172 3.72 0.64 -0.89
C ASP A 172 3.96 1.01 0.59
N VAL A 173 5.15 0.72 1.08
CA VAL A 173 5.53 0.79 2.51
C VAL A 173 6.85 1.54 2.74
N GLU A 174 7.17 2.46 1.81
CA GLU A 174 8.26 3.42 1.97
C GLU A 174 9.61 2.75 2.31
N ASN A 175 10.10 1.94 1.36
CA ASN A 175 11.37 1.21 1.45
C ASN A 175 11.39 -0.03 2.38
N PHE A 176 10.25 -0.59 2.76
CA PHE A 176 10.21 -1.80 3.57
C PHE A 176 9.67 -3.02 2.78
N GLU A 177 9.48 -2.89 1.47
CA GLU A 177 8.86 -3.88 0.56
C GLU A 177 9.57 -5.23 0.58
N TYR A 178 10.91 -5.24 0.63
CA TYR A 178 11.70 -6.47 0.66
C TYR A 178 11.34 -7.35 1.86
N TYR A 179 11.20 -6.75 3.04
CA TYR A 179 10.86 -7.49 4.27
C TYR A 179 9.41 -7.97 4.24
N VAL A 180 8.49 -7.18 3.67
CA VAL A 180 7.09 -7.60 3.45
C VAL A 180 7.03 -8.83 2.53
N LEU A 181 7.74 -8.79 1.40
CA LEU A 181 7.80 -9.90 0.45
C LEU A 181 8.38 -11.17 1.07
N LYS A 182 9.43 -11.07 1.88
CA LYS A 182 10.00 -12.21 2.63
C LYS A 182 9.02 -12.80 3.64
N GLY A 183 8.25 -11.94 4.32
CA GLY A 183 7.23 -12.37 5.27
C GLY A 183 5.98 -12.98 4.63
N ALA A 184 5.92 -13.00 3.30
CA ALA A 184 4.81 -13.50 2.49
C ALA A 184 5.19 -14.71 1.62
N GLN A 185 6.35 -15.33 1.82
CA GLN A 185 6.88 -16.34 0.90
C GLN A 185 5.89 -17.48 0.62
N ALA A 186 5.35 -18.10 1.67
CA ALA A 186 4.42 -19.23 1.51
C ALA A 186 3.12 -18.82 0.81
N LEU A 187 2.60 -17.62 1.11
CA LEU A 187 1.46 -17.02 0.46
C LEU A 187 1.73 -16.80 -1.04
N LEU A 188 2.87 -16.23 -1.38
CA LEU A 188 3.27 -15.95 -2.77
C LEU A 188 3.45 -17.23 -3.57
N GLU A 189 4.04 -18.26 -2.99
CA GLU A 189 4.23 -19.57 -3.62
C GLU A 189 2.89 -20.28 -3.84
N LYS A 190 1.98 -20.23 -2.86
CA LYS A 190 0.67 -20.91 -2.90
C LYS A 190 -0.30 -20.26 -3.88
N HIS A 191 -0.47 -18.94 -3.79
CA HIS A 191 -1.56 -18.24 -4.47
C HIS A 191 -1.13 -17.58 -5.78
N LYS A 192 0.16 -17.30 -5.97
CA LYS A 192 0.71 -16.64 -7.16
C LYS A 192 -0.07 -15.36 -7.56
N PRO A 193 -0.36 -14.44 -6.62
CA PRO A 193 -1.12 -13.23 -6.93
C PRO A 193 -0.38 -12.31 -7.90
N VAL A 194 -1.11 -11.49 -8.64
CA VAL A 194 -0.52 -10.32 -9.32
C VAL A 194 -0.16 -9.28 -8.28
N ILE A 195 1.05 -8.71 -8.35
CA ILE A 195 1.52 -7.74 -7.37
C ILE A 195 1.82 -6.40 -8.05
N TYR A 196 1.30 -5.31 -7.49
CA TYR A 196 1.64 -3.94 -7.81
C TYR A 196 2.44 -3.36 -6.65
N CYS A 197 3.70 -2.99 -6.90
CA CYS A 197 4.66 -2.65 -5.87
C CYS A 197 5.44 -1.37 -6.22
N GLU A 198 5.44 -0.40 -5.30
CA GLU A 198 6.29 0.78 -5.44
C GLU A 198 7.71 0.46 -4.93
N LEU A 199 8.72 0.62 -5.78
CA LEU A 199 10.12 0.35 -5.46
C LEU A 199 10.99 1.55 -5.82
N TRP A 200 11.50 2.23 -4.83
CA TRP A 200 12.43 3.35 -5.02
C TRP A 200 13.75 2.88 -5.66
N ASN A 201 14.38 3.75 -6.45
CA ASN A 201 15.63 3.41 -7.14
C ASN A 201 16.82 3.40 -6.17
N ASN A 202 16.98 2.30 -5.45
CA ASN A 202 18.04 2.06 -4.48
C ASN A 202 18.40 0.56 -4.42
N GLU A 203 19.30 0.18 -3.52
CA GLU A 203 19.76 -1.20 -3.36
C GLU A 203 18.63 -2.19 -3.01
N ARG A 204 17.61 -1.75 -2.26
CA ARG A 204 16.47 -2.60 -1.88
C ARG A 204 15.61 -2.99 -3.08
N ARG A 205 15.51 -2.14 -4.11
CA ARG A 205 14.86 -2.52 -5.37
C ARG A 205 15.46 -3.78 -5.96
N LYS A 206 16.82 -3.85 -6.01
CA LYS A 206 17.49 -5.02 -6.53
C LYS A 206 17.17 -6.27 -5.71
N LEU A 207 17.18 -6.17 -4.38
CA LEU A 207 16.81 -7.28 -3.50
C LEU A 207 15.37 -7.77 -3.78
N CYS A 208 14.41 -6.86 -3.95
CA CYS A 208 13.02 -7.22 -4.30
C CYS A 208 12.95 -7.93 -5.66
N LEU A 209 13.62 -7.39 -6.69
CA LEU A 209 13.61 -7.96 -8.04
C LEU A 209 14.22 -9.36 -8.07
N ASP A 210 15.38 -9.54 -7.45
CA ASP A 210 16.09 -10.84 -7.37
C ASP A 210 15.23 -11.87 -6.60
N TYR A 211 14.64 -11.46 -5.47
CA TYR A 211 13.79 -12.32 -4.66
C TYR A 211 12.53 -12.77 -5.40
N MET A 212 11.82 -11.85 -6.03
CA MET A 212 10.62 -12.16 -6.81
C MET A 212 10.91 -13.01 -8.04
N GLN A 213 12.04 -12.77 -8.70
CA GLN A 213 12.52 -13.64 -9.79
C GLN A 213 12.77 -15.07 -9.31
N GLY A 214 13.37 -15.22 -8.11
CA GLY A 214 13.58 -16.53 -7.47
C GLY A 214 12.29 -17.28 -7.16
N LEU A 215 11.20 -16.56 -6.85
CA LEU A 215 9.86 -17.10 -6.64
C LEU A 215 9.08 -17.35 -7.95
N GLY A 216 9.71 -17.16 -9.12
CA GLY A 216 9.09 -17.40 -10.41
C GLY A 216 8.19 -16.27 -10.92
N TYR A 217 8.45 -15.03 -10.52
CA TYR A 217 7.76 -13.85 -11.05
C TYR A 217 8.58 -13.14 -12.13
N ALA A 218 7.89 -12.54 -13.10
CA ALA A 218 8.46 -11.58 -14.02
C ALA A 218 8.20 -10.16 -13.51
N ALA A 219 9.24 -9.33 -13.46
CA ALA A 219 9.10 -7.90 -13.15
C ALA A 219 8.74 -7.14 -14.42
N ARG A 220 7.65 -6.38 -14.39
CA ARG A 220 7.16 -5.57 -15.49
C ARG A 220 6.87 -4.14 -15.03
N ILE A 221 6.90 -3.21 -15.97
CA ILE A 221 6.50 -1.82 -15.79
C ILE A 221 5.40 -1.46 -16.78
N PHE A 222 4.62 -0.44 -16.43
CA PHE A 222 3.57 0.07 -17.31
C PHE A 222 4.17 1.11 -18.26
N ASP A 223 4.09 0.83 -19.55
CA ASP A 223 4.55 1.75 -20.60
C ASP A 223 3.54 1.82 -21.74
N ASN A 224 3.17 3.04 -22.13
CA ASN A 224 2.28 3.31 -23.28
C ASN A 224 0.99 2.45 -23.30
N GLY A 225 0.35 2.26 -22.14
CA GLY A 225 -0.93 1.54 -22.04
C GLY A 225 -0.81 0.02 -21.89
N ARG A 226 0.38 -0.54 -21.73
CA ARG A 226 0.62 -1.98 -21.57
C ARG A 226 1.75 -2.27 -20.61
N LEU A 227 1.82 -3.51 -20.12
CA LEU A 227 2.97 -3.99 -19.38
C LEU A 227 4.08 -4.44 -20.33
N VAL A 228 5.30 -3.98 -20.04
CA VAL A 228 6.53 -4.41 -20.71
C VAL A 228 7.50 -5.01 -19.68
N ASP A 229 8.35 -5.92 -20.10
CA ASP A 229 9.36 -6.51 -19.21
C ASP A 229 10.35 -5.42 -18.77
N PHE A 230 10.69 -5.43 -17.49
CA PHE A 230 11.66 -4.48 -16.93
C PHE A 230 13.08 -4.86 -17.40
N ALA A 231 13.73 -3.94 -18.06
CA ALA A 231 15.10 -4.06 -18.58
C ALA A 231 16.00 -2.86 -18.17
N GLY A 232 15.65 -2.20 -17.02
CA GLY A 232 16.40 -1.06 -16.51
C GLY A 232 15.80 0.31 -16.82
N GLN A 233 14.57 0.37 -17.33
CA GLN A 233 13.86 1.62 -17.59
C GLN A 233 13.60 2.40 -16.30
N GLU A 234 13.40 3.70 -16.43
CA GLU A 234 12.98 4.55 -15.31
C GLU A 234 11.55 4.18 -14.87
N GLY A 235 11.30 4.27 -13.58
CA GLY A 235 10.00 3.99 -12.96
C GLY A 235 10.17 3.52 -11.51
N ILE A 236 9.11 3.67 -10.73
CA ILE A 236 9.06 3.20 -9.34
C ILE A 236 7.95 2.17 -9.13
N ASN A 237 6.99 2.09 -10.05
CA ASN A 237 5.85 1.18 -9.95
C ASN A 237 6.11 -0.08 -10.77
N PHE A 238 6.19 -1.21 -10.08
CA PHE A 238 6.45 -2.53 -10.65
C PHE A 238 5.23 -3.42 -10.57
N PHE A 239 5.06 -4.24 -11.60
CA PHE A 239 4.11 -5.33 -11.63
C PHE A 239 4.90 -6.65 -11.58
N PHE A 240 4.70 -7.44 -10.54
CA PHE A 240 5.20 -8.79 -10.50
C PHE A 240 4.11 -9.74 -10.98
N ILE A 241 4.40 -10.40 -12.11
CA ILE A 241 3.47 -11.31 -12.78
C ILE A 241 4.01 -12.73 -12.66
N PRO A 242 3.24 -13.71 -12.14
CA PRO A 242 3.67 -15.10 -12.09
C PRO A 242 4.04 -15.61 -13.48
N LYS A 243 5.16 -16.30 -13.60
CA LYS A 243 5.51 -17.02 -14.82
C LYS A 243 4.68 -18.30 -14.89
N SER A 244 4.09 -18.55 -16.04
CA SER A 244 3.36 -19.79 -16.34
C SER A 244 4.29 -21.01 -16.34
#